data_ae1f84f4e8091ea05347bf80b674ac27
#
_entry.id   ae1f84f4e8091ea05347bf80b674ac27
#
_cell.length_a   1.000
_cell.length_b   1.000
_cell.length_c   1.000
_cell.angle_alpha   90.00
_cell.angle_beta   90.00
_cell.angle_gamma   90.00
#
_symmetry.space_group_name_H-M   'P 1'
#
loop_
_entity.id
_entity.type
_entity.pdbx_description
1 polymer ?
#
loop_
_entity_poly.entity_id
_entity_poly.type
_entity_poly.pdbx_seq_one_letter_code
_entity_poly.pdbx_strand_id
1 'polypeptide(L)'
;QSLKLSSYIINNNDSLKITSTEDDLIISNQIKKIDQSLKVKYNTILSKINKLINYKYVTYIIAIILLIIGLTYILFGKKIVIFFKIHRLKKAFKSFETKFQKQQIIYKKEKSKYEIEKLLVIWKVFMEFISNKTYLSSTTKEIEKFNSNKKIISSLKEFDKTIYSPNKKTLESKDINNLFKEATHNFNLKLENIKNG
;
A
#
# COMPACT_ATOMS: atom_id res chain seq x y z
N GLN A 1 38.44 18.17 -64.86
CA GLN A 1 39.25 19.12 -64.11
C GLN A 1 40.64 18.58 -63.93
N SER A 2 41.66 19.32 -64.34
CA SER A 2 43.05 18.95 -64.10
C SER A 2 43.47 19.42 -62.69
N LEU A 3 44.05 18.53 -61.98
CA LEU A 3 44.55 18.82 -60.63
C LEU A 3 46.09 18.77 -60.64
N LYS A 4 46.67 19.91 -60.24
CA LYS A 4 48.12 20.06 -60.14
C LYS A 4 48.51 20.27 -58.70
N LEU A 5 49.18 19.32 -58.10
CA LEU A 5 49.73 19.41 -56.75
C LEU A 5 51.13 20.07 -56.78
N SER A 6 51.32 21.11 -55.96
CA SER A 6 52.62 21.74 -55.78
C SER A 6 53.06 21.62 -54.32
N SER A 7 54.29 21.14 -54.11
CA SER A 7 54.92 21.04 -52.81
C SER A 7 56.19 21.91 -52.81
N TYR A 8 56.52 22.51 -51.68
CA TYR A 8 57.71 23.35 -51.48
C TYR A 8 58.69 22.64 -50.54
N ILE A 9 59.91 22.40 -50.99
CA ILE A 9 61.00 21.95 -50.13
C ILE A 9 61.77 23.18 -49.67
N ILE A 10 61.80 23.45 -48.41
CA ILE A 10 62.51 24.60 -47.82
C ILE A 10 63.90 24.12 -47.37
N ASN A 11 64.97 24.66 -47.97
CA ASN A 11 66.34 24.39 -47.59
C ASN A 11 67.03 25.73 -47.22
N ASN A 12 67.28 25.96 -45.99
CA ASN A 12 68.00 27.07 -45.32
C ASN A 12 67.75 28.50 -45.79
N ASN A 13 67.59 28.84 -47.00
CA ASN A 13 67.26 30.16 -47.54
C ASN A 13 66.69 30.12 -48.95
N ASP A 14 66.44 28.95 -49.48
CA ASP A 14 65.85 28.81 -50.79
C ASP A 14 64.71 27.78 -50.78
N SER A 15 63.68 28.03 -51.57
CA SER A 15 62.51 27.13 -51.66
C SER A 15 62.39 26.54 -53.08
N LEU A 16 62.54 25.25 -53.18
CA LEU A 16 62.38 24.56 -54.44
C LEU A 16 60.92 24.09 -54.58
N LYS A 17 60.25 24.63 -55.59
CA LYS A 17 58.89 24.25 -55.91
C LYS A 17 58.90 23.00 -56.76
N ILE A 18 58.40 21.90 -56.27
CA ILE A 18 58.17 20.66 -57.04
C ILE A 18 56.71 20.63 -57.39
N THR A 19 56.41 20.55 -58.71
CA THR A 19 55.03 20.37 -59.19
C THR A 19 54.89 18.95 -59.75
N SER A 20 53.78 18.30 -59.39
CA SER A 20 53.46 17.02 -60.05
C SER A 20 53.08 17.22 -61.50
N THR A 21 53.22 16.16 -62.29
CA THR A 21 52.61 16.11 -63.61
C THR A 21 51.10 16.27 -63.48
N GLU A 22 50.50 16.93 -64.48
CA GLU A 22 49.05 17.07 -64.54
C GLU A 22 48.40 15.69 -64.64
N ASP A 23 47.50 15.40 -63.73
CA ASP A 23 46.69 14.19 -63.79
C ASP A 23 45.21 14.59 -63.95
N ASP A 24 44.53 13.95 -64.89
CA ASP A 24 43.17 14.28 -65.26
C ASP A 24 42.21 13.34 -64.57
N LEU A 25 41.42 13.88 -63.69
CA LEU A 25 40.29 13.18 -63.11
C LEU A 25 39.15 13.15 -64.12
N ILE A 26 39.00 12.00 -64.76
CA ILE A 26 37.83 11.76 -65.63
C ILE A 26 36.69 11.23 -64.85
N ILE A 27 35.71 12.10 -64.52
CA ILE A 27 34.46 11.67 -63.95
C ILE A 27 33.56 11.15 -65.06
N SER A 28 33.45 9.85 -65.17
CA SER A 28 32.49 9.22 -66.07
C SER A 28 31.18 8.98 -65.36
N ASN A 29 30.10 9.58 -65.80
CA ASN A 29 28.77 9.23 -65.32
C ASN A 29 28.47 7.79 -65.78
N GLN A 30 28.30 6.88 -64.87
CA GLN A 30 27.87 5.51 -65.12
C GLN A 30 26.55 5.43 -65.89
N ILE A 31 25.73 6.47 -65.77
CA ILE A 31 24.44 6.55 -66.45
C ILE A 31 24.57 7.50 -67.65
N LYS A 32 24.81 6.92 -68.82
CA LYS A 32 24.98 7.66 -70.09
C LYS A 32 23.69 8.27 -70.65
N LYS A 33 22.51 7.79 -70.24
CA LYS A 33 21.21 8.31 -70.65
C LYS A 33 20.23 8.13 -69.45
N ILE A 34 19.65 9.21 -69.01
CA ILE A 34 18.51 9.13 -68.09
C ILE A 34 17.30 8.82 -68.96
N ASP A 35 16.84 7.58 -68.92
CA ASP A 35 15.58 7.20 -69.57
C ASP A 35 14.43 7.84 -68.68
N GLN A 36 13.66 8.73 -69.32
CA GLN A 36 12.52 9.37 -68.70
C GLN A 36 11.42 8.39 -68.30
N SER A 37 11.53 7.14 -68.77
CA SER A 37 10.60 6.05 -68.36
C SER A 37 10.99 5.36 -67.02
N LEU A 38 12.15 5.68 -66.48
CA LEU A 38 12.59 5.14 -65.19
C LEU A 38 11.68 5.62 -64.04
N LYS A 39 10.64 4.83 -63.76
CA LYS A 39 9.84 5.00 -62.56
C LYS A 39 10.70 4.65 -61.34
N VAL A 40 10.83 5.61 -60.42
CA VAL A 40 11.47 5.37 -59.13
C VAL A 40 10.74 4.21 -58.44
N LYS A 41 11.44 3.09 -58.28
CA LYS A 41 10.88 1.93 -57.60
C LYS A 41 10.84 2.23 -56.11
N TYR A 42 9.75 2.81 -55.65
CA TYR A 42 9.50 2.94 -54.24
C TYR A 42 9.32 1.53 -53.65
N ASN A 43 10.12 1.19 -52.67
CA ASN A 43 9.87 -0.03 -51.92
C ASN A 43 8.65 0.20 -51.02
N THR A 44 7.46 0.00 -51.58
CA THR A 44 6.18 0.10 -50.90
C THR A 44 5.83 -1.14 -50.07
N ILE A 45 6.71 -2.14 -50.05
CA ILE A 45 6.55 -3.27 -49.17
C ILE A 45 7.00 -2.83 -47.78
N LEU A 46 6.18 -2.03 -47.15
CA LEU A 46 6.17 -1.93 -45.69
C LEU A 46 5.87 -3.34 -45.17
N SER A 47 6.92 -4.07 -44.77
CA SER A 47 6.70 -5.30 -44.02
C SER A 47 5.73 -4.95 -42.88
N LYS A 48 4.54 -5.55 -42.91
CA LYS A 48 3.60 -5.42 -41.79
C LYS A 48 4.36 -5.87 -40.55
N ILE A 49 4.75 -4.91 -39.71
CA ILE A 49 5.35 -5.22 -38.42
C ILE A 49 4.30 -6.07 -37.69
N ASN A 50 4.60 -7.35 -37.51
CA ASN A 50 3.77 -8.23 -36.73
C ASN A 50 3.72 -7.62 -35.33
N LYS A 51 2.60 -6.96 -35.02
CA LYS A 51 2.38 -6.43 -33.68
C LYS A 51 2.38 -7.63 -32.73
N LEU A 52 3.42 -7.78 -31.90
CA LEU A 52 3.55 -8.83 -30.90
C LEU A 52 2.34 -8.88 -29.98
N ILE A 53 1.64 -7.76 -29.82
CA ILE A 53 0.45 -7.64 -28.98
C ILE A 53 -0.68 -7.06 -29.84
N ASN A 54 -1.75 -7.81 -29.95
CA ASN A 54 -2.96 -7.32 -30.61
C ASN A 54 -3.76 -6.48 -29.60
N TYR A 55 -3.52 -5.16 -29.60
CA TYR A 55 -4.16 -4.23 -28.66
C TYR A 55 -5.69 -4.30 -28.66
N LYS A 56 -6.33 -4.66 -29.78
CA LYS A 56 -7.78 -4.84 -29.84
C LYS A 56 -8.26 -5.97 -28.92
N TYR A 57 -7.58 -7.12 -28.93
CA TYR A 57 -7.94 -8.22 -28.02
C TYR A 57 -7.66 -7.87 -26.57
N VAL A 58 -6.56 -7.16 -26.31
CA VAL A 58 -6.22 -6.71 -24.94
C VAL A 58 -7.30 -5.76 -24.39
N THR A 59 -7.77 -4.80 -25.20
CA THR A 59 -8.84 -3.88 -24.77
C THR A 59 -10.16 -4.61 -24.51
N TYR A 60 -10.54 -5.60 -25.34
CA TYR A 60 -11.73 -6.42 -25.09
C TYR A 60 -11.61 -7.24 -23.81
N ILE A 61 -10.45 -7.85 -23.55
CA ILE A 61 -10.20 -8.60 -22.31
C ILE A 61 -10.34 -7.67 -21.09
N ILE A 62 -9.73 -6.50 -21.14
CA ILE A 62 -9.83 -5.50 -20.05
C ILE A 62 -11.29 -5.08 -19.85
N ALA A 63 -12.02 -4.80 -20.91
CA ALA A 63 -13.44 -4.43 -20.84
C ALA A 63 -14.29 -5.52 -20.20
N ILE A 64 -14.07 -6.79 -20.56
CA ILE A 64 -14.78 -7.94 -19.96
C ILE A 64 -14.43 -8.08 -18.48
N ILE A 65 -13.15 -7.93 -18.09
CA ILE A 65 -12.73 -7.98 -16.68
C ILE A 65 -13.42 -6.88 -15.87
N LEU A 66 -13.44 -5.64 -16.38
CA LEU A 66 -14.11 -4.53 -15.71
C LEU A 66 -15.62 -4.75 -15.57
N LEU A 67 -16.25 -5.33 -16.59
CA LEU A 67 -17.67 -5.69 -16.56
C LEU A 67 -17.95 -6.75 -15.47
N ILE A 68 -17.13 -7.81 -15.39
CA ILE A 68 -17.26 -8.84 -14.37
C ILE A 68 -17.07 -8.24 -12.96
N ILE A 69 -16.06 -7.38 -12.77
CA ILE A 69 -15.83 -6.69 -11.48
C ILE A 69 -17.03 -5.81 -11.11
N GLY A 70 -17.55 -5.04 -12.06
CA GLY A 70 -18.74 -4.21 -11.85
C GLY A 70 -19.96 -5.05 -11.46
N LEU A 71 -20.21 -6.15 -12.17
CA LEU A 71 -21.33 -7.04 -11.89
C LEU A 71 -21.21 -7.72 -10.52
N THR A 72 -20.01 -8.19 -10.17
CA THR A 72 -19.76 -8.78 -8.85
C THR A 72 -19.93 -7.76 -7.73
N TYR A 73 -19.52 -6.49 -7.95
CA TYR A 73 -19.72 -5.42 -6.97
C TYR A 73 -21.21 -5.11 -6.75
N ILE A 74 -22.00 -5.06 -7.82
CA ILE A 74 -23.46 -4.81 -7.73
C ILE A 74 -24.17 -5.95 -7.00
N LEU A 75 -23.82 -7.21 -7.32
CA LEU A 75 -24.49 -8.39 -6.75
C LEU A 75 -24.04 -8.71 -5.31
N PHE A 76 -22.76 -8.50 -5.00
CA PHE A 76 -22.16 -8.95 -3.73
C PHE A 76 -21.56 -7.83 -2.88
N GLY A 77 -21.64 -6.57 -3.32
CA GLY A 77 -20.97 -5.45 -2.65
C GLY A 77 -21.30 -5.34 -1.16
N LYS A 78 -22.59 -5.49 -0.78
CA LYS A 78 -23.00 -5.49 0.64
C LYS A 78 -22.36 -6.65 1.41
N LYS A 79 -22.35 -7.85 0.88
CA LYS A 79 -21.75 -9.04 1.53
C LYS A 79 -20.24 -8.91 1.68
N ILE A 80 -19.57 -8.34 0.67
CA ILE A 80 -18.13 -8.06 0.69
C ILE A 80 -17.78 -7.07 1.79
N VAL A 81 -18.53 -5.97 1.90
CA VAL A 81 -18.32 -4.95 2.95
C VAL A 81 -18.53 -5.54 4.34
N ILE A 82 -19.60 -6.33 4.52
CA ILE A 82 -19.90 -7.05 5.78
C ILE A 82 -18.75 -8.00 6.12
N PHE A 83 -18.25 -8.77 5.15
CA PHE A 83 -17.12 -9.68 5.35
C PHE A 83 -15.87 -8.96 5.85
N PHE A 84 -15.50 -7.86 5.23
CA PHE A 84 -14.34 -7.06 5.67
C PHE A 84 -14.55 -6.44 7.06
N LYS A 85 -15.75 -5.94 7.37
CA LYS A 85 -16.08 -5.44 8.71
C LYS A 85 -15.93 -6.53 9.78
N ILE A 86 -16.48 -7.72 9.52
CA ILE A 86 -16.35 -8.88 10.43
C ILE A 86 -14.89 -9.30 10.59
N HIS A 87 -14.13 -9.37 9.50
CA HIS A 87 -12.73 -9.75 9.54
C HIS A 87 -11.90 -8.76 10.37
N ARG A 88 -12.10 -7.46 10.15
CA ARG A 88 -11.46 -6.39 10.92
C ARG A 88 -11.81 -6.47 12.41
N LEU A 89 -13.09 -6.70 12.73
CA LEU A 89 -13.55 -6.83 14.10
C LEU A 89 -12.94 -8.05 14.80
N LYS A 90 -12.94 -9.22 14.15
CA LYS A 90 -12.30 -10.45 14.67
C LYS A 90 -10.81 -10.29 14.89
N LYS A 91 -10.10 -9.63 13.96
CA LYS A 91 -8.67 -9.34 14.08
C LYS A 91 -8.37 -8.43 15.27
N ALA A 92 -9.20 -7.39 15.46
CA ALA A 92 -9.08 -6.48 16.60
C ALA A 92 -9.32 -7.21 17.93
N PHE A 93 -10.35 -8.06 18.00
CA PHE A 93 -10.64 -8.85 19.21
C PHE A 93 -9.52 -9.81 19.54
N LYS A 94 -8.98 -10.55 18.56
CA LYS A 94 -7.85 -11.46 18.78
C LYS A 94 -6.59 -10.73 19.27
N SER A 95 -6.34 -9.54 18.72
CA SER A 95 -5.23 -8.69 19.21
C SER A 95 -5.46 -8.22 20.65
N PHE A 96 -6.69 -7.80 20.97
CA PHE A 96 -7.07 -7.45 22.34
C PHE A 96 -6.89 -8.62 23.30
N GLU A 97 -7.47 -9.77 22.99
CA GLU A 97 -7.39 -10.98 23.81
C GLU A 97 -5.93 -11.36 24.11
N THR A 98 -5.08 -11.43 23.07
CA THR A 98 -3.66 -11.77 23.24
C THR A 98 -2.93 -10.76 24.14
N LYS A 99 -3.15 -9.45 23.91
CA LYS A 99 -2.53 -8.39 24.70
C LYS A 99 -3.02 -8.39 26.15
N PHE A 100 -4.32 -8.56 26.34
CA PHE A 100 -4.95 -8.55 27.65
C PHE A 100 -4.50 -9.74 28.50
N GLN A 101 -4.51 -10.94 27.93
CA GLN A 101 -4.03 -12.16 28.60
C GLN A 101 -2.54 -12.07 28.95
N LYS A 102 -1.71 -11.61 28.00
CA LYS A 102 -0.28 -11.39 28.26
C LYS A 102 -0.09 -10.41 29.43
N GLN A 103 -0.79 -9.30 29.41
CA GLN A 103 -0.72 -8.28 30.43
C GLN A 103 -1.23 -8.79 31.80
N GLN A 104 -2.27 -9.62 31.81
CA GLN A 104 -2.79 -10.25 33.00
C GLN A 104 -1.75 -11.20 33.66
N ILE A 105 -0.99 -11.95 32.84
CA ILE A 105 0.08 -12.82 33.33
C ILE A 105 1.21 -12.00 33.95
N ILE A 106 1.61 -10.89 33.30
CA ILE A 106 2.63 -9.98 33.83
C ILE A 106 2.18 -9.39 35.16
N TYR A 107 0.93 -8.90 35.23
CA TYR A 107 0.38 -8.37 36.48
C TYR A 107 0.35 -9.40 37.61
N LYS A 108 0.00 -10.66 37.35
CA LYS A 108 0.01 -11.74 38.35
C LYS A 108 1.40 -11.99 38.93
N LYS A 109 2.47 -11.77 38.15
CA LYS A 109 3.86 -11.93 38.58
C LYS A 109 4.36 -10.72 39.36
N GLU A 110 4.16 -9.53 38.81
CA GLU A 110 4.79 -8.31 39.32
C GLU A 110 3.93 -7.55 40.35
N LYS A 111 2.60 -7.72 40.28
CA LYS A 111 1.62 -7.03 41.14
C LYS A 111 1.86 -5.50 41.25
N SER A 112 2.35 -4.92 40.13
CA SER A 112 2.67 -3.50 40.05
C SER A 112 1.45 -2.68 39.65
N LYS A 113 1.33 -1.45 40.18
CA LYS A 113 0.29 -0.48 39.78
C LYS A 113 0.37 -0.14 38.27
N TYR A 114 1.57 -0.01 37.77
CA TYR A 114 1.83 0.26 36.35
C TYR A 114 1.25 -0.84 35.42
N GLU A 115 1.35 -2.10 35.84
CA GLU A 115 0.82 -3.21 35.04
C GLU A 115 -0.72 -3.29 35.07
N ILE A 116 -1.34 -2.82 36.19
CA ILE A 116 -2.81 -2.65 36.29
C ILE A 116 -3.27 -1.53 35.35
N GLU A 117 -2.58 -0.41 35.35
CA GLU A 117 -2.90 0.72 34.48
C GLU A 117 -2.82 0.33 33.00
N LYS A 118 -1.76 -0.36 32.59
CA LYS A 118 -1.65 -0.91 31.23
C LYS A 118 -2.82 -1.83 30.86
N LEU A 119 -3.23 -2.69 31.79
CA LEU A 119 -4.34 -3.62 31.58
C LEU A 119 -5.66 -2.85 31.37
N LEU A 120 -5.88 -1.80 32.16
CA LEU A 120 -7.03 -0.92 32.01
C LEU A 120 -7.00 -0.15 30.69
N VAL A 121 -5.83 0.36 30.27
CA VAL A 121 -5.66 1.04 28.99
C VAL A 121 -5.96 0.10 27.82
N ILE A 122 -5.46 -1.14 27.84
CA ILE A 122 -5.74 -2.14 26.79
C ILE A 122 -7.25 -2.37 26.66
N TRP A 123 -7.95 -2.49 27.81
CA TRP A 123 -9.40 -2.65 27.82
C TRP A 123 -10.13 -1.40 27.29
N LYS A 124 -9.78 -0.21 27.75
CA LYS A 124 -10.37 1.06 27.30
C LYS A 124 -10.22 1.28 25.80
N VAL A 125 -9.03 1.05 25.25
CA VAL A 125 -8.76 1.15 23.80
C VAL A 125 -9.67 0.21 23.00
N PHE A 126 -9.85 -1.01 23.48
CA PHE A 126 -10.70 -1.96 22.79
C PHE A 126 -12.19 -1.59 22.89
N MET A 127 -12.65 -1.15 24.06
CA MET A 127 -14.02 -0.69 24.27
C MET A 127 -14.34 0.54 23.41
N GLU A 128 -13.41 1.47 23.28
CA GLU A 128 -13.54 2.64 22.41
C GLU A 128 -13.71 2.21 20.94
N PHE A 129 -12.87 1.29 20.47
CA PHE A 129 -12.96 0.75 19.10
C PHE A 129 -14.32 0.07 18.81
N ILE A 130 -14.85 -0.66 19.78
CA ILE A 130 -16.13 -1.37 19.60
C ILE A 130 -17.34 -0.44 19.69
N SER A 131 -17.37 0.42 20.69
CA SER A 131 -18.57 1.20 21.04
C SER A 131 -18.66 2.56 20.36
N ASN A 132 -17.56 3.04 19.75
CA ASN A 132 -17.39 4.40 19.24
C ASN A 132 -17.65 5.48 20.33
N LYS A 133 -17.40 5.15 21.59
CA LYS A 133 -17.49 6.07 22.73
C LYS A 133 -16.09 6.31 23.28
N THR A 134 -15.83 7.47 23.81
CA THR A 134 -14.50 7.93 24.27
C THR A 134 -14.11 7.28 25.62
N TYR A 135 -13.84 5.97 25.64
CA TYR A 135 -13.44 5.27 26.86
C TYR A 135 -12.05 5.67 27.35
N LEU A 136 -11.11 5.91 26.43
CA LEU A 136 -9.70 6.14 26.77
C LEU A 136 -9.52 7.42 27.58
N SER A 137 -10.17 8.50 27.17
CA SER A 137 -10.11 9.81 27.83
C SER A 137 -11.11 9.97 28.98
N SER A 138 -12.06 9.03 29.13
CA SER A 138 -13.10 9.13 30.14
C SER A 138 -12.66 8.58 31.49
N THR A 139 -13.06 9.28 32.55
CA THR A 139 -12.98 8.81 33.93
C THR A 139 -14.03 7.73 34.20
N THR A 140 -13.86 6.95 35.27
CA THR A 140 -14.87 5.94 35.67
C THR A 140 -16.27 6.54 35.89
N LYS A 141 -16.37 7.77 36.43
CA LYS A 141 -17.65 8.47 36.58
C LYS A 141 -18.29 8.83 35.23
N GLU A 142 -17.51 9.18 34.23
CA GLU A 142 -18.02 9.47 32.91
C GLU A 142 -18.44 8.19 32.19
N ILE A 143 -17.69 7.10 32.35
CA ILE A 143 -18.05 5.78 31.80
C ILE A 143 -19.39 5.32 32.40
N GLU A 144 -19.64 5.58 33.70
CA GLU A 144 -20.91 5.27 34.38
C GLU A 144 -22.13 5.93 33.71
N LYS A 145 -21.97 7.12 33.09
CA LYS A 145 -23.07 7.80 32.38
C LYS A 145 -23.55 7.09 31.14
N PHE A 146 -22.67 6.35 30.44
CA PHE A 146 -23.00 5.69 29.19
C PHE A 146 -22.88 4.16 29.22
N ASN A 147 -22.41 3.58 30.32
CA ASN A 147 -22.36 2.14 30.54
C ASN A 147 -23.23 1.79 31.76
N SER A 148 -24.34 1.13 31.50
CA SER A 148 -25.34 0.78 32.58
C SER A 148 -24.95 -0.47 33.35
N ASN A 149 -23.85 -1.15 33.04
CA ASN A 149 -23.45 -2.38 33.70
C ASN A 149 -22.80 -2.10 35.06
N LYS A 150 -23.61 -2.20 36.15
CA LYS A 150 -23.17 -1.96 37.52
C LYS A 150 -21.94 -2.78 37.93
N LYS A 151 -21.82 -4.03 37.43
CA LYS A 151 -20.65 -4.89 37.74
C LYS A 151 -19.36 -4.32 37.16
N ILE A 152 -19.42 -3.78 35.95
CA ILE A 152 -18.26 -3.17 35.30
C ILE A 152 -17.85 -1.89 36.00
N ILE A 153 -18.82 -1.04 36.36
CA ILE A 153 -18.56 0.19 37.08
C ILE A 153 -17.93 -0.10 38.44
N SER A 154 -18.44 -1.13 39.16
CA SER A 154 -17.82 -1.57 40.43
C SER A 154 -16.37 -2.03 40.21
N SER A 155 -16.11 -2.85 39.19
CA SER A 155 -14.76 -3.31 38.91
C SER A 155 -13.83 -2.14 38.51
N LEU A 156 -14.30 -1.17 37.69
CA LEU A 156 -13.51 0.02 37.36
C LEU A 156 -13.17 0.86 38.59
N LYS A 157 -14.10 1.00 39.52
CA LYS A 157 -13.86 1.69 40.82
C LYS A 157 -12.80 0.96 41.66
N GLU A 158 -12.75 -0.38 41.61
CA GLU A 158 -11.67 -1.15 42.26
C GLU A 158 -10.32 -1.00 41.55
N PHE A 159 -10.31 -0.92 40.22
CA PHE A 159 -9.10 -0.56 39.44
C PHE A 159 -8.58 0.81 39.84
N ASP A 160 -9.44 1.84 39.89
CA ASP A 160 -9.06 3.20 40.28
C ASP A 160 -8.50 3.21 41.71
N LYS A 161 -9.18 2.55 42.66
CA LYS A 161 -8.70 2.44 44.06
C LYS A 161 -7.32 1.78 44.12
N THR A 162 -7.07 0.73 43.29
CA THR A 162 -5.81 0.02 43.34
C THR A 162 -4.68 0.83 42.71
N ILE A 163 -4.97 1.59 41.65
CA ILE A 163 -3.97 2.44 40.95
C ILE A 163 -3.61 3.65 41.85
N TYR A 164 -4.60 4.33 42.40
CA TYR A 164 -4.41 5.62 43.10
C TYR A 164 -4.25 5.52 44.62
N SER A 165 -4.54 4.36 45.23
CA SER A 165 -4.35 4.18 46.66
C SER A 165 -2.87 4.20 47.06
N PRO A 166 -2.50 4.85 48.15
CA PRO A 166 -1.14 4.80 48.71
C PRO A 166 -0.75 3.37 49.15
N ASN A 167 -1.73 2.60 49.62
CA ASN A 167 -1.53 1.25 50.13
C ASN A 167 -1.42 0.22 48.96
N LYS A 168 -0.54 -0.79 49.11
CA LYS A 168 -0.43 -1.92 48.16
C LYS A 168 -1.68 -2.81 48.22
N LYS A 169 -2.78 -2.37 47.62
CA LYS A 169 -3.96 -3.22 47.41
C LYS A 169 -3.78 -4.02 46.14
N THR A 170 -3.95 -5.31 46.19
CA THR A 170 -3.95 -6.17 44.99
C THR A 170 -5.36 -6.26 44.44
N LEU A 171 -5.48 -6.09 43.12
CA LEU A 171 -6.73 -6.24 42.40
C LEU A 171 -7.15 -7.71 42.39
N GLU A 172 -8.42 -7.98 42.61
CA GLU A 172 -8.97 -9.32 42.56
C GLU A 172 -9.06 -9.83 41.09
N SER A 173 -8.78 -11.10 40.90
CA SER A 173 -8.94 -11.73 39.59
C SER A 173 -10.34 -11.64 39.04
N LYS A 174 -11.35 -11.49 39.89
CA LYS A 174 -12.75 -11.31 39.52
C LYS A 174 -12.97 -10.01 38.75
N ASP A 175 -12.35 -8.91 39.17
CA ASP A 175 -12.52 -7.61 38.51
C ASP A 175 -11.88 -7.59 37.13
N ILE A 176 -10.71 -8.20 36.99
CA ILE A 176 -10.04 -8.37 35.70
C ILE A 176 -10.91 -9.21 34.74
N ASN A 177 -11.47 -10.32 35.26
CA ASN A 177 -12.36 -11.18 34.47
C ASN A 177 -13.67 -10.51 34.09
N ASN A 178 -14.22 -9.61 34.93
CA ASN A 178 -15.40 -8.82 34.58
C ASN A 178 -15.13 -7.93 33.37
N LEU A 179 -14.00 -7.22 33.34
CA LEU A 179 -13.61 -6.39 32.18
C LEU A 179 -13.47 -7.23 30.90
N PHE A 180 -12.83 -8.39 30.99
CA PHE A 180 -12.68 -9.28 29.84
C PHE A 180 -14.05 -9.79 29.34
N LYS A 181 -14.93 -10.22 30.25
CA LYS A 181 -16.28 -10.68 29.89
C LYS A 181 -17.11 -9.58 29.23
N GLU A 182 -17.03 -8.37 29.72
CA GLU A 182 -17.74 -7.22 29.13
C GLU A 182 -17.23 -6.93 27.71
N ALA A 183 -15.92 -6.94 27.52
CA ALA A 183 -15.32 -6.77 26.21
C ALA A 183 -15.77 -7.87 25.21
N THR A 184 -15.82 -9.11 25.66
CA THR A 184 -16.30 -10.25 24.88
C THR A 184 -17.79 -10.13 24.56
N HIS A 185 -18.60 -9.71 25.53
CA HIS A 185 -20.05 -9.51 25.33
C HIS A 185 -20.30 -8.41 24.28
N ASN A 186 -19.66 -7.28 24.40
CA ASN A 186 -19.80 -6.17 23.44
C ASN A 186 -19.26 -6.54 22.05
N PHE A 187 -18.21 -7.37 21.97
CA PHE A 187 -17.73 -7.90 20.71
C PHE A 187 -18.80 -8.78 20.04
N ASN A 188 -19.44 -9.69 20.78
CA ASN A 188 -20.46 -10.57 20.23
C ASN A 188 -21.69 -9.79 19.76
N LEU A 189 -22.16 -8.83 20.55
CA LEU A 189 -23.25 -7.92 20.16
C LEU A 189 -22.93 -7.16 18.86
N LYS A 190 -21.71 -6.61 18.75
CA LYS A 190 -21.29 -5.89 17.55
C LYS A 190 -21.21 -6.82 16.35
N LEU A 191 -20.74 -8.06 16.55
CA LEU A 191 -20.63 -9.08 15.50
C LEU A 191 -22.02 -9.47 14.97
N GLU A 192 -23.00 -9.67 15.86
CA GLU A 192 -24.38 -9.97 15.50
C GLU A 192 -25.03 -8.80 14.75
N ASN A 193 -24.86 -7.58 15.23
CA ASN A 193 -25.39 -6.39 14.57
C ASN A 193 -24.80 -6.21 13.15
N ILE A 194 -23.53 -6.57 12.91
CA ILE A 194 -22.94 -6.49 11.58
C ILE A 194 -23.45 -7.61 10.66
N LYS A 195 -23.81 -8.78 11.20
CA LYS A 195 -24.35 -9.89 10.40
C LYS A 195 -25.81 -9.68 9.99
N ASN A 196 -26.58 -9.01 10.84
CA ASN A 196 -28.03 -8.85 10.67
C ASN A 196 -28.41 -7.53 9.94
N GLY A 197 -27.48 -6.63 9.70
CA GLY A 197 -27.66 -5.37 8.98
C GLY A 197 -26.99 -5.37 7.62
#